data_5887fd1a31234a3de770e6eec553e735
#
_entry.id   5887fd1a31234a3de770e6eec553e735
#
_cell.length_a   1.000
_cell.length_b   1.000
_cell.length_c   1.000
_cell.angle_alpha   90.00
_cell.angle_beta   90.00
_cell.angle_gamma   90.00
#
_symmetry.space_group_name_H-M   'P 1'
#
loop_
_entity.id
_entity.type
_entity.pdbx_description
1 polymer ?
#
loop_
_entity_poly.entity_id
_entity_poly.type
_entity_poly.pdbx_seq_one_letter_code
_entity_poly.pdbx_strand_id
1 'polypeptide(L)'
;RDLIVTGVQTCALPISLVRGSMADSGVERLLEGTAFLNALLQRKLDDDIPEFINEVITSLQPEHMRPVPAATIIAFTPKEGLTQTRVIPAGAEVASIPVQGTRCRFRTCYDVTVHPLSLLDASFSHPSGKTPRITLQLELNGMGLSSWKAESLRLYLADDYPAACDLSLLLLRCLKRIRITAHDNGSTIEIPSDCLKPVGFAEEETVFTPEKSFMPGHLILQEYFLFRDKFLFLDLFGLERCSSLGDGSRFEITFELTERPLVVPRITNKSFALYATPGINLFKHKAKPISFVSGLSRHVVRPAGKPPAHFRIYTVDQVRGLVKGRSAGIFYDLQNPLLKKAEEGRTCHVTQSPSAIGDGFDTVISNEDKNRPGKITLDIDLTCTNGTLPGQLTIGDICTATGATPESVEPGNIKAVTGAAFPKFQQNRQWRLLSGFSLNSLSLNSAENFRAILRLFIHPDSRNQAAVMANRKKIDAIESIDAQQADRLIGRRMYRGYDILLKLRGEGFAGPGDLYLFSSVLERFLSGYVTQCCFLRLVVEEIEKGYRFEWPARMGDKGLV
;
A
#
# COMPACT_ATOMS: atom_id res chain seq x y z
N ARG A 1 -32.28 11.44 -8.83
CA ARG A 1 -33.56 11.40 -9.60
C ARG A 1 -34.12 12.81 -9.78
N ASP A 2 -34.04 13.70 -8.81
CA ASP A 2 -34.70 15.03 -8.85
C ASP A 2 -33.96 16.06 -9.73
N LEU A 3 -32.66 15.95 -9.90
CA LEU A 3 -31.87 16.84 -10.77
C LEU A 3 -32.08 16.57 -12.28
N ILE A 4 -32.40 15.33 -12.65
CA ILE A 4 -32.73 14.96 -14.05
C ILE A 4 -34.12 15.48 -14.41
N VAL A 5 -35.06 15.49 -13.45
CA VAL A 5 -36.42 16.00 -13.63
C VAL A 5 -36.44 17.52 -13.82
N THR A 6 -35.59 18.27 -13.10
CA THR A 6 -35.53 19.75 -13.26
C THR A 6 -34.94 20.18 -14.60
N GLY A 7 -33.95 19.47 -15.16
CA GLY A 7 -33.40 19.75 -16.48
C GLY A 7 -34.42 19.51 -17.62
N VAL A 8 -35.18 18.44 -17.50
CA VAL A 8 -36.28 18.12 -18.46
C VAL A 8 -37.43 19.10 -18.31
N GLN A 9 -37.75 19.56 -17.10
CA GLN A 9 -38.83 20.54 -16.90
C GLN A 9 -38.50 21.91 -17.51
N THR A 10 -37.23 22.38 -17.44
CA THR A 10 -36.85 23.65 -18.09
C THR A 10 -36.84 23.58 -19.61
N CYS A 11 -36.57 22.43 -20.21
CA CYS A 11 -36.71 22.24 -21.64
C CYS A 11 -38.16 21.97 -22.06
N ALA A 12 -39.01 21.43 -21.18
CA ALA A 12 -40.40 21.13 -21.47
C ALA A 12 -41.34 22.36 -21.39
N LEU A 13 -40.94 23.39 -20.65
CA LEU A 13 -41.71 24.66 -20.54
C LEU A 13 -41.97 25.35 -21.89
N PRO A 14 -40.98 25.49 -22.81
CA PRO A 14 -41.25 25.99 -24.16
C PRO A 14 -42.14 25.06 -24.98
N ILE A 15 -42.04 23.75 -24.80
CA ILE A 15 -42.86 22.75 -25.52
C ILE A 15 -44.31 22.77 -25.04
N SER A 16 -44.56 22.99 -23.76
CA SER A 16 -45.90 23.09 -23.22
C SER A 16 -46.65 24.38 -23.63
N LEU A 17 -45.88 25.47 -23.90
CA LEU A 17 -46.45 26.73 -24.42
C LEU A 17 -46.83 26.65 -25.91
N VAL A 18 -46.33 25.68 -26.68
CA VAL A 18 -46.63 25.48 -28.09
C VAL A 18 -47.81 24.51 -28.28
N ARG A 19 -48.29 23.84 -27.22
CA ARG A 19 -49.48 22.99 -27.23
C ARG A 19 -50.79 23.79 -27.20
N GLY A 20 -50.99 24.54 -28.23
CA GLY A 20 -52.30 25.15 -28.54
C GLY A 20 -52.86 24.52 -29.81
N SER A 21 -54.15 24.69 -30.06
CA SER A 21 -54.86 24.10 -31.21
C SER A 21 -54.38 24.53 -32.60
N MET A 22 -53.24 25.23 -32.71
CA MET A 22 -52.57 25.64 -33.96
C MET A 22 -51.04 25.29 -33.95
N ALA A 23 -50.58 24.26 -33.23
CA ALA A 23 -49.18 23.86 -33.29
C ALA A 23 -48.87 23.31 -34.68
N ASP A 24 -47.95 23.97 -35.40
CA ASP A 24 -47.42 23.49 -36.67
C ASP A 24 -46.63 22.19 -36.42
N SER A 25 -47.08 21.09 -37.02
CA SER A 25 -46.44 19.77 -36.88
C SER A 25 -44.97 19.77 -37.32
N GLY A 26 -44.55 20.73 -38.14
CA GLY A 26 -43.16 20.95 -38.56
C GLY A 26 -42.29 21.49 -37.43
N VAL A 27 -42.80 22.44 -36.63
CA VAL A 27 -42.10 23.01 -35.50
C VAL A 27 -41.97 22.00 -34.36
N GLU A 28 -43.00 21.18 -34.12
CA GLU A 28 -42.97 20.13 -33.10
C GLU A 28 -41.90 19.07 -33.43
N ARG A 29 -41.81 18.62 -34.67
CA ARG A 29 -40.77 17.68 -35.15
C ARG A 29 -39.36 18.30 -35.06
N LEU A 30 -39.22 19.59 -35.35
CA LEU A 30 -37.93 20.26 -35.24
C LEU A 30 -37.47 20.34 -33.77
N LEU A 31 -38.37 20.65 -32.84
CA LEU A 31 -38.11 20.68 -31.40
C LEU A 31 -37.79 19.28 -30.87
N GLU A 32 -38.49 18.23 -31.27
CA GLU A 32 -38.19 16.84 -30.92
C GLU A 32 -36.83 16.43 -31.46
N GLY A 33 -36.50 16.76 -32.72
CA GLY A 33 -35.20 16.49 -33.32
C GLY A 33 -34.05 17.20 -32.57
N THR A 34 -34.28 18.47 -32.18
CA THR A 34 -33.27 19.25 -31.42
C THR A 34 -33.10 18.69 -30.00
N ALA A 35 -34.19 18.33 -29.33
CA ALA A 35 -34.14 17.67 -28.02
C ALA A 35 -33.43 16.32 -28.08
N PHE A 36 -33.67 15.52 -29.13
CA PHE A 36 -32.97 14.26 -29.34
C PHE A 36 -31.49 14.45 -29.60
N LEU A 37 -31.08 15.43 -30.44
CA LEU A 37 -29.68 15.74 -30.68
C LEU A 37 -28.98 16.23 -29.42
N ASN A 38 -29.63 17.10 -28.61
CA ASN A 38 -29.13 17.54 -27.35
C ASN A 38 -28.96 16.38 -26.35
N ALA A 39 -29.89 15.46 -26.29
CA ALA A 39 -29.79 14.26 -25.46
C ALA A 39 -28.66 13.34 -25.92
N LEU A 40 -28.41 13.20 -27.22
CA LEU A 40 -27.28 12.47 -27.76
C LEU A 40 -25.93 13.15 -27.44
N LEU A 41 -25.85 14.49 -27.55
CA LEU A 41 -24.68 15.28 -27.18
C LEU A 41 -24.40 15.16 -25.69
N GLN A 42 -25.42 15.28 -24.86
CA GLN A 42 -25.27 15.14 -23.41
C GLN A 42 -24.81 13.73 -23.05
N ARG A 43 -25.38 12.71 -23.64
CA ARG A 43 -24.96 11.33 -23.46
C ARG A 43 -23.49 11.13 -23.87
N LYS A 44 -23.09 11.69 -25.00
CA LYS A 44 -21.69 11.63 -25.45
C LYS A 44 -20.74 12.33 -24.50
N LEU A 45 -21.09 13.50 -23.97
CA LEU A 45 -20.30 14.21 -22.95
C LEU A 45 -20.26 13.41 -21.64
N ASP A 46 -21.35 12.78 -21.24
CA ASP A 46 -21.42 11.95 -20.04
C ASP A 46 -20.58 10.66 -20.20
N ASP A 47 -20.35 10.17 -21.41
CA ASP A 47 -19.51 9.01 -21.70
C ASP A 47 -18.02 9.41 -21.87
N ASP A 48 -17.70 10.50 -22.59
CA ASP A 48 -16.33 10.92 -22.93
C ASP A 48 -15.58 11.58 -21.74
N ILE A 49 -16.27 12.37 -20.91
CA ILE A 49 -15.65 13.06 -19.75
C ILE A 49 -15.08 12.07 -18.72
N PRO A 50 -15.80 11.02 -18.32
CA PRO A 50 -15.24 10.01 -17.42
C PRO A 50 -14.02 9.28 -17.97
N GLU A 51 -14.01 8.99 -19.29
CA GLU A 51 -12.89 8.33 -19.95
C GLU A 51 -11.62 9.22 -19.86
N PHE A 52 -11.76 10.51 -20.17
CA PHE A 52 -10.67 11.49 -20.04
C PHE A 52 -10.17 11.64 -18.58
N ILE A 53 -11.08 11.71 -17.60
CA ILE A 53 -10.71 11.79 -16.17
C ILE A 53 -9.94 10.53 -15.75
N ASN A 54 -10.37 9.36 -16.21
CA ASN A 54 -9.69 8.09 -15.94
C ASN A 54 -8.28 8.08 -16.52
N GLU A 55 -8.09 8.61 -17.72
CA GLU A 55 -6.78 8.73 -18.35
C GLU A 55 -5.86 9.67 -17.56
N VAL A 56 -6.37 10.81 -17.11
CA VAL A 56 -5.60 11.76 -16.28
C VAL A 56 -5.21 11.11 -14.94
N ILE A 57 -6.15 10.44 -14.24
CA ILE A 57 -5.86 9.75 -12.99
C ILE A 57 -4.86 8.61 -13.23
N THR A 58 -5.02 7.83 -14.29
CA THR A 58 -4.10 6.74 -14.64
C THR A 58 -2.68 7.26 -14.91
N SER A 59 -2.55 8.45 -15.47
CA SER A 59 -1.24 9.09 -15.72
C SER A 59 -0.62 9.65 -14.45
N LEU A 60 -1.42 10.24 -13.54
CA LEU A 60 -0.91 10.89 -12.34
C LEU A 60 -0.76 9.91 -11.16
N GLN A 61 -1.71 8.99 -11.00
CA GLN A 61 -1.75 8.02 -9.91
C GLN A 61 -2.35 6.69 -10.37
N PRO A 62 -1.60 5.88 -11.12
CA PRO A 62 -2.07 4.60 -11.65
C PRO A 62 -2.52 3.63 -10.56
N GLU A 63 -2.01 3.77 -9.33
CA GLU A 63 -2.36 2.95 -8.17
C GLU A 63 -3.84 3.01 -7.78
N HIS A 64 -4.51 4.14 -8.02
CA HIS A 64 -5.94 4.27 -7.72
C HIS A 64 -6.85 3.53 -8.71
N MET A 65 -6.32 3.21 -9.89
CA MET A 65 -7.05 2.52 -10.96
C MET A 65 -6.73 1.02 -10.99
N ARG A 66 -5.71 0.57 -10.26
CA ARG A 66 -5.31 -0.85 -10.19
C ARG A 66 -6.17 -1.61 -9.16
N PRO A 67 -6.41 -2.92 -9.37
CA PRO A 67 -7.00 -3.75 -8.32
C PRO A 67 -6.05 -3.82 -7.13
N VAL A 68 -6.59 -3.76 -5.91
CA VAL A 68 -5.80 -3.98 -4.70
C VAL A 68 -5.62 -5.48 -4.50
N PRO A 69 -4.40 -6.00 -4.55
CA PRO A 69 -4.16 -7.42 -4.33
C PRO A 69 -4.33 -7.79 -2.85
N ALA A 70 -4.66 -9.03 -2.58
CA ALA A 70 -4.67 -9.56 -1.24
C ALA A 70 -3.25 -9.60 -0.66
N ALA A 71 -3.11 -9.30 0.63
CA ALA A 71 -1.84 -9.27 1.34
C ALA A 71 -1.93 -10.00 2.68
N THR A 72 -0.79 -10.46 3.18
CA THR A 72 -0.65 -11.09 4.49
C THR A 72 0.80 -10.95 4.99
N ILE A 73 1.07 -11.41 6.21
CA ILE A 73 2.43 -11.54 6.72
C ILE A 73 2.85 -13.01 6.60
N ILE A 74 3.97 -13.24 5.92
CA ILE A 74 4.59 -14.55 5.74
C ILE A 74 5.83 -14.60 6.62
N ALA A 75 5.96 -15.63 7.45
CA ALA A 75 7.15 -15.91 8.22
C ALA A 75 7.83 -17.18 7.67
N PHE A 76 9.16 -17.21 7.75
CA PHE A 76 9.97 -18.34 7.33
C PHE A 76 10.57 -19.00 8.56
N THR A 77 10.12 -20.21 8.86
CA THR A 77 10.64 -20.98 10.00
C THR A 77 11.88 -21.76 9.57
N PRO A 78 13.05 -21.55 10.23
CA PRO A 78 14.22 -22.37 9.98
C PRO A 78 13.94 -23.83 10.32
N LYS A 79 14.36 -24.75 9.44
CA LYS A 79 14.34 -26.19 9.71
C LYS A 79 15.51 -26.58 10.62
N GLU A 80 15.35 -27.72 11.29
CA GLU A 80 16.45 -28.34 12.02
C GLU A 80 17.64 -28.57 11.07
N GLY A 81 18.84 -28.10 11.47
CA GLY A 81 20.06 -28.21 10.65
C GLY A 81 20.43 -26.96 9.85
N LEU A 82 19.69 -25.86 9.95
CA LEU A 82 20.16 -24.59 9.42
C LEU A 82 21.34 -24.08 10.28
N THR A 83 22.56 -24.11 9.72
CA THR A 83 23.79 -23.66 10.39
C THR A 83 24.38 -22.41 9.77
N GLN A 84 23.82 -21.93 8.67
CA GLN A 84 24.31 -20.75 7.95
C GLN A 84 23.17 -19.78 7.65
N THR A 85 23.49 -18.50 7.68
CA THR A 85 22.55 -17.45 7.27
C THR A 85 22.11 -17.64 5.80
N ARG A 86 20.83 -17.52 5.54
CA ARG A 86 20.23 -17.58 4.20
C ARG A 86 19.43 -16.32 3.93
N VAL A 87 19.51 -15.82 2.71
CA VAL A 87 18.74 -14.66 2.27
C VAL A 87 17.66 -15.11 1.30
N ILE A 88 16.44 -14.74 1.58
CA ILE A 88 15.28 -14.89 0.70
C ILE A 88 15.03 -13.52 0.10
N PRO A 89 15.22 -13.33 -1.22
CA PRO A 89 15.08 -12.02 -1.84
C PRO A 89 13.62 -11.54 -1.86
N ALA A 90 13.44 -10.25 -1.91
CA ALA A 90 12.18 -9.64 -2.25
C ALA A 90 11.71 -10.15 -3.63
N GLY A 91 10.42 -10.41 -3.77
CA GLY A 91 9.87 -11.00 -4.99
C GLY A 91 9.90 -12.54 -5.04
N ALA A 92 10.45 -13.22 -4.02
CA ALA A 92 10.37 -14.68 -3.92
C ALA A 92 8.90 -15.13 -3.84
N GLU A 93 8.53 -16.11 -4.67
CA GLU A 93 7.16 -16.62 -4.69
C GLU A 93 6.96 -17.71 -3.64
N VAL A 94 5.79 -17.68 -3.01
CA VAL A 94 5.26 -18.71 -2.11
C VAL A 94 3.83 -19.02 -2.53
N ALA A 95 3.44 -20.29 -2.53
CA ALA A 95 2.11 -20.70 -2.95
C ALA A 95 1.27 -21.21 -1.79
N SER A 96 -0.06 -21.05 -1.93
CA SER A 96 -1.03 -21.62 -0.99
C SER A 96 -1.35 -23.08 -1.31
N ILE A 97 -2.07 -23.72 -0.40
CA ILE A 97 -2.87 -24.90 -0.74
C ILE A 97 -3.86 -24.55 -1.87
N PRO A 98 -4.33 -25.53 -2.65
CA PRO A 98 -5.28 -25.26 -3.72
C PRO A 98 -6.63 -24.76 -3.19
N VAL A 99 -7.10 -23.63 -3.71
CA VAL A 99 -8.44 -23.09 -3.49
C VAL A 99 -9.21 -23.19 -4.80
N GLN A 100 -10.32 -23.90 -4.82
CA GLN A 100 -11.10 -24.19 -6.04
C GLN A 100 -10.22 -24.72 -7.20
N GLY A 101 -9.23 -25.58 -6.85
CA GLY A 101 -8.30 -26.16 -7.82
C GLY A 101 -7.16 -25.25 -8.28
N THR A 102 -7.07 -24.00 -7.78
CA THR A 102 -5.99 -23.06 -8.11
C THR A 102 -5.17 -22.73 -6.87
N ARG A 103 -3.86 -22.80 -6.98
CA ARG A 103 -2.95 -22.31 -5.93
C ARG A 103 -2.81 -20.80 -6.05
N CYS A 104 -3.06 -20.09 -4.97
CA CYS A 104 -2.81 -18.65 -4.91
C CYS A 104 -1.32 -18.40 -4.71
N ARG A 105 -0.73 -17.52 -5.54
CA ARG A 105 0.70 -17.20 -5.49
C ARG A 105 0.90 -15.87 -4.80
N PHE A 106 1.79 -15.87 -3.83
CA PHE A 106 2.19 -14.66 -3.11
C PHE A 106 3.69 -14.42 -3.35
N ARG A 107 4.08 -13.17 -3.44
CA ARG A 107 5.50 -12.79 -3.47
C ARG A 107 5.87 -12.03 -2.20
N THR A 108 7.08 -12.25 -1.71
CA THR A 108 7.67 -11.47 -0.62
C THR A 108 7.90 -10.02 -1.04
N CYS A 109 7.73 -9.07 -0.11
CA CYS A 109 7.95 -7.66 -0.42
C CYS A 109 9.32 -7.17 0.02
N TYR A 110 9.89 -7.75 1.07
CA TYR A 110 11.20 -7.38 1.61
C TYR A 110 12.15 -8.56 1.57
N ASP A 111 13.44 -8.27 1.49
CA ASP A 111 14.46 -9.28 1.72
C ASP A 111 14.35 -9.82 3.15
N VAL A 112 14.46 -11.14 3.30
CA VAL A 112 14.42 -11.81 4.60
C VAL A 112 15.73 -12.54 4.82
N THR A 113 16.51 -12.06 5.77
CA THR A 113 17.73 -12.72 6.19
C THR A 113 17.41 -13.68 7.32
N VAL A 114 17.43 -14.99 7.01
CA VAL A 114 17.17 -16.05 7.98
C VAL A 114 18.49 -16.48 8.59
N HIS A 115 18.64 -16.21 9.89
CA HIS A 115 19.79 -16.67 10.67
C HIS A 115 19.46 -18.01 11.35
N PRO A 116 20.46 -18.79 11.75
CA PRO A 116 20.27 -19.95 12.62
C PRO A 116 20.01 -19.50 14.07
N LEU A 117 18.96 -18.69 14.27
CA LEU A 117 18.61 -18.03 15.52
C LEU A 117 17.14 -18.32 15.84
N SER A 118 16.89 -18.71 17.08
CA SER A 118 15.55 -19.00 17.61
C SER A 118 15.23 -18.07 18.78
N LEU A 119 14.00 -17.58 18.82
CA LEU A 119 13.44 -16.86 19.97
C LEU A 119 12.89 -17.89 20.97
N LEU A 120 13.49 -17.98 22.15
CA LEU A 120 13.08 -18.92 23.19
C LEU A 120 11.96 -18.37 24.05
N ASP A 121 12.13 -17.13 24.53
CA ASP A 121 11.15 -16.47 25.40
C ASP A 121 11.17 -14.96 25.22
N ALA A 122 10.04 -14.32 25.53
CA ALA A 122 9.92 -12.87 25.60
C ALA A 122 9.07 -12.49 26.82
N SER A 123 9.56 -11.58 27.63
CA SER A 123 8.91 -11.21 28.89
C SER A 123 9.03 -9.71 29.16
N PHE A 124 8.03 -9.19 29.87
CA PHE A 124 8.09 -7.86 30.47
C PHE A 124 8.36 -7.99 31.97
N SER A 125 9.26 -7.19 32.47
CA SER A 125 9.53 -7.13 33.91
C SER A 125 9.69 -5.69 34.37
N HIS A 126 9.17 -5.41 35.58
CA HIS A 126 9.34 -4.12 36.24
C HIS A 126 9.78 -4.38 37.69
N PRO A 127 11.08 -4.68 37.91
CA PRO A 127 11.60 -4.92 39.25
C PRO A 127 11.55 -3.65 40.11
N SER A 128 11.24 -3.81 41.41
CA SER A 128 11.19 -2.67 42.32
C SER A 128 12.53 -1.89 42.33
N GLY A 129 12.45 -0.57 42.12
CA GLY A 129 13.60 0.31 42.06
C GLY A 129 14.44 0.25 40.78
N LYS A 130 13.97 -0.47 39.74
CA LYS A 130 14.63 -0.52 38.44
C LYS A 130 13.67 -0.08 37.34
N THR A 131 14.23 0.33 36.19
CA THR A 131 13.45 0.68 35.00
C THR A 131 12.70 -0.53 34.44
N PRO A 132 11.48 -0.34 33.93
CA PRO A 132 10.76 -1.39 33.21
C PRO A 132 11.56 -1.87 32.01
N ARG A 133 11.49 -3.15 31.71
CA ARG A 133 12.22 -3.74 30.60
C ARG A 133 11.47 -4.86 29.91
N ILE A 134 11.72 -4.97 28.61
CA ILE A 134 11.29 -6.11 27.77
C ILE A 134 12.56 -6.90 27.47
N THR A 135 12.53 -8.20 27.75
CA THR A 135 13.67 -9.10 27.51
C THR A 135 13.28 -10.16 26.51
N LEU A 136 14.10 -10.33 25.46
CA LEU A 136 14.02 -11.42 24.49
C LEU A 136 15.16 -12.37 24.75
N GLN A 137 14.87 -13.65 24.99
CA GLN A 137 15.87 -14.72 25.10
C GLN A 137 16.03 -15.43 23.77
N LEU A 138 17.25 -15.49 23.26
CA LEU A 138 17.59 -15.97 21.94
C LEU A 138 18.70 -17.02 22.00
N GLU A 139 18.64 -17.99 21.07
CA GLU A 139 19.63 -19.05 20.93
C GLU A 139 20.08 -19.21 19.48
N LEU A 140 21.39 -19.20 19.26
CA LEU A 140 22.01 -19.52 17.99
C LEU A 140 22.20 -21.04 17.85
N ASN A 141 21.78 -21.59 16.73
CA ASN A 141 21.89 -23.02 16.45
C ASN A 141 23.15 -23.29 15.59
N GLY A 142 24.09 -24.07 16.14
CA GLY A 142 25.28 -24.50 15.41
C GLY A 142 26.37 -23.46 15.20
N MET A 143 26.26 -22.28 15.83
CA MET A 143 27.31 -21.24 15.84
C MET A 143 27.30 -20.45 17.13
N GLY A 144 28.43 -19.78 17.44
CA GLY A 144 28.52 -18.84 18.56
C GLY A 144 28.36 -17.38 18.11
N LEU A 145 28.21 -16.49 19.09
CA LEU A 145 28.06 -15.04 18.88
C LEU A 145 29.26 -14.43 18.15
N SER A 146 30.48 -14.91 18.39
CA SER A 146 31.69 -14.45 17.70
C SER A 146 31.67 -14.67 16.19
N SER A 147 30.98 -15.74 15.74
CA SER A 147 30.84 -16.12 14.35
C SER A 147 29.59 -15.51 13.70
N TRP A 148 28.66 -15.01 14.48
CA TRP A 148 27.41 -14.41 13.99
C TRP A 148 27.64 -12.98 13.49
N LYS A 149 27.61 -12.83 12.17
CA LYS A 149 27.84 -11.55 11.48
C LYS A 149 26.52 -10.95 11.01
N ALA A 150 25.62 -10.66 11.93
CA ALA A 150 24.38 -9.97 11.60
C ALA A 150 24.57 -8.45 11.73
N GLU A 151 24.17 -7.70 10.72
CA GLU A 151 24.13 -6.23 10.78
C GLU A 151 22.85 -5.74 11.46
N SER A 152 21.75 -6.43 11.18
CA SER A 152 20.44 -6.10 11.71
C SER A 152 19.58 -7.35 11.94
N LEU A 153 18.57 -7.20 12.79
CA LEU A 153 17.52 -8.21 13.01
C LEU A 153 16.16 -7.54 12.88
N ARG A 154 15.35 -8.06 11.95
CA ARG A 154 13.99 -7.61 11.76
C ARG A 154 13.05 -8.36 12.68
N LEU A 155 12.29 -7.61 13.48
CA LEU A 155 11.28 -8.09 14.41
C LEU A 155 9.90 -7.72 13.85
N TYR A 156 8.99 -8.67 13.77
CA TYR A 156 7.58 -8.42 13.50
C TYR A 156 6.80 -8.52 14.81
N LEU A 157 5.96 -7.53 15.12
CA LEU A 157 5.10 -7.52 16.30
C LEU A 157 3.83 -8.32 15.99
N ALA A 158 3.80 -9.57 16.44
CA ALA A 158 2.90 -10.60 15.94
C ALA A 158 1.58 -10.75 16.73
N ASP A 159 1.42 -10.03 17.85
CA ASP A 159 0.18 -10.01 18.64
C ASP A 159 -1.04 -9.53 17.81
N ASP A 160 -2.22 -9.56 18.42
CA ASP A 160 -3.37 -8.87 17.86
C ASP A 160 -3.08 -7.37 17.66
N TYR A 161 -3.76 -6.76 16.71
CA TYR A 161 -3.39 -5.42 16.23
C TYR A 161 -3.31 -4.35 17.34
N PRO A 162 -4.24 -4.23 18.31
CA PRO A 162 -4.12 -3.27 19.40
C PRO A 162 -2.86 -3.48 20.25
N ALA A 163 -2.61 -4.71 20.68
CA ALA A 163 -1.45 -5.04 21.53
C ALA A 163 -0.13 -4.83 20.77
N ALA A 164 -0.06 -5.19 19.50
CA ALA A 164 1.10 -4.95 18.63
C ALA A 164 1.37 -3.44 18.44
N CYS A 165 0.33 -2.61 18.29
CA CYS A 165 0.47 -1.17 18.22
C CYS A 165 0.97 -0.57 19.53
N ASP A 166 0.45 -1.03 20.68
CA ASP A 166 0.90 -0.56 22.00
C ASP A 166 2.34 -0.99 22.26
N LEU A 167 2.74 -2.20 21.85
CA LEU A 167 4.12 -2.66 21.92
C LEU A 167 5.05 -1.82 21.02
N SER A 168 4.60 -1.48 19.81
CA SER A 168 5.32 -0.57 18.91
C SER A 168 5.53 0.80 19.53
N LEU A 169 4.49 1.38 20.15
CA LEU A 169 4.57 2.65 20.84
C LEU A 169 5.61 2.60 21.98
N LEU A 170 5.60 1.54 22.80
CA LEU A 170 6.57 1.34 23.88
C LEU A 170 8.00 1.32 23.36
N LEU A 171 8.26 0.51 22.32
CA LEU A 171 9.59 0.32 21.77
C LEU A 171 10.11 1.56 21.01
N LEU A 172 9.23 2.36 20.40
CA LEU A 172 9.66 3.54 19.64
C LEU A 172 9.70 4.85 20.46
N ARG A 173 8.88 4.95 21.52
CA ARG A 173 8.76 6.22 22.28
C ARG A 173 9.23 6.15 23.72
N CYS A 174 9.17 4.97 24.32
CA CYS A 174 9.59 4.80 25.72
C CYS A 174 10.95 4.10 25.85
N LEU A 175 11.60 3.74 24.74
CA LEU A 175 12.91 3.08 24.75
C LEU A 175 14.00 4.06 25.20
N LYS A 176 14.74 3.67 26.23
CA LYS A 176 15.89 4.42 26.77
C LYS A 176 17.20 3.94 26.17
N ARG A 177 17.42 2.64 26.18
CA ARG A 177 18.60 1.97 25.62
C ARG A 177 18.31 0.48 25.39
N ILE A 178 19.17 -0.15 24.61
CA ILE A 178 19.12 -1.58 24.32
C ILE A 178 20.39 -2.20 24.88
N ARG A 179 20.25 -3.33 25.58
CA ARG A 179 21.36 -4.08 26.10
C ARG A 179 21.33 -5.50 25.59
N ILE A 180 22.48 -6.01 25.14
CA ILE A 180 22.63 -7.41 24.74
C ILE A 180 23.62 -8.06 25.71
N THR A 181 23.20 -9.15 26.34
CA THR A 181 23.98 -9.86 27.35
C THR A 181 24.16 -11.31 26.92
N ALA A 182 25.40 -11.79 26.84
CA ALA A 182 25.68 -13.21 26.62
C ALA A 182 25.44 -13.98 27.94
N HIS A 183 24.75 -15.12 27.82
CA HIS A 183 24.37 -15.90 29.00
C HIS A 183 25.55 -16.61 29.65
N ASP A 184 26.55 -17.04 28.86
CA ASP A 184 27.65 -17.90 29.33
C ASP A 184 28.69 -17.14 30.20
N ASN A 185 29.02 -15.91 29.84
CA ASN A 185 30.06 -15.13 30.49
C ASN A 185 29.56 -13.81 31.12
N GLY A 186 28.27 -13.50 30.98
CA GLY A 186 27.66 -12.26 31.48
C GLY A 186 28.16 -10.99 30.79
N SER A 187 28.94 -11.11 29.71
CA SER A 187 29.40 -9.96 28.92
C SER A 187 28.23 -9.21 28.33
N THR A 188 28.27 -7.88 28.36
CA THR A 188 27.17 -7.02 27.96
C THR A 188 27.66 -5.91 27.04
N ILE A 189 26.92 -5.64 25.99
CA ILE A 189 27.05 -4.47 25.12
C ILE A 189 25.81 -3.59 25.20
N GLU A 190 26.01 -2.29 25.06
CA GLU A 190 24.91 -1.33 24.97
C GLU A 190 24.79 -0.80 23.54
N ILE A 191 23.56 -0.75 23.06
CA ILE A 191 23.21 -0.20 21.76
C ILE A 191 22.26 1.00 22.00
N PRO A 192 22.48 2.14 21.35
CA PRO A 192 21.61 3.31 21.44
C PRO A 192 20.19 3.01 20.98
N SER A 193 19.22 3.74 21.54
CA SER A 193 17.79 3.55 21.20
C SER A 193 17.45 3.89 19.74
N ASP A 194 18.22 4.77 19.10
CA ASP A 194 18.05 5.16 17.69
C ASP A 194 18.44 4.06 16.68
N CYS A 195 19.10 2.99 17.17
CA CYS A 195 19.35 1.78 16.38
C CYS A 195 18.11 0.91 16.17
N LEU A 196 17.00 1.15 16.89
CA LEU A 196 15.72 0.51 16.65
C LEU A 196 14.86 1.42 15.77
N LYS A 197 14.57 0.98 14.55
CA LYS A 197 13.86 1.79 13.55
C LYS A 197 12.57 1.13 13.10
N PRO A 198 11.48 1.92 12.92
CA PRO A 198 10.25 1.42 12.32
C PRO A 198 10.45 1.15 10.82
N VAL A 199 9.80 0.10 10.31
CA VAL A 199 9.80 -0.30 8.90
C VAL A 199 8.41 -0.08 8.29
N GLY A 200 8.34 0.13 6.99
CA GLY A 200 7.09 0.29 6.24
C GLY A 200 6.76 1.74 5.88
N PHE A 201 7.61 2.70 6.25
CA PHE A 201 7.39 4.14 6.03
C PHE A 201 8.29 4.74 4.93
N ALA A 202 9.27 4.03 4.43
CA ALA A 202 10.11 4.47 3.34
C ALA A 202 9.46 4.14 1.98
N GLU A 203 9.86 4.88 0.93
CA GLU A 203 9.33 4.67 -0.42
C GLU A 203 9.69 3.28 -0.95
N GLU A 204 10.89 2.80 -0.63
CA GLU A 204 11.39 1.48 -1.02
C GLU A 204 10.66 0.33 -0.29
N GLU A 205 9.97 0.65 0.80
CA GLU A 205 9.22 -0.31 1.62
C GLU A 205 7.75 -0.39 1.23
N THR A 206 7.36 0.17 0.08
CA THR A 206 6.00 0.06 -0.44
C THR A 206 5.70 -1.37 -0.88
N VAL A 207 4.46 -1.81 -0.66
CA VAL A 207 4.03 -3.20 -0.87
C VAL A 207 3.25 -3.34 -2.18
N PHE A 208 2.33 -2.42 -2.45
CA PHE A 208 1.40 -2.57 -3.57
C PHE A 208 1.95 -2.06 -4.90
N THR A 209 2.85 -1.09 -4.89
CA THR A 209 3.35 -0.46 -6.11
C THR A 209 4.88 -0.48 -6.12
N PRO A 210 5.53 -1.21 -7.05
CA PRO A 210 6.99 -1.22 -7.16
C PRO A 210 7.53 0.02 -7.90
N GLU A 211 6.66 0.83 -8.49
CA GLU A 211 7.04 2.02 -9.26
C GLU A 211 7.09 3.24 -8.33
N LYS A 212 7.99 4.19 -8.63
CA LYS A 212 8.06 5.46 -7.90
C LYS A 212 6.75 6.21 -8.05
N SER A 213 6.09 6.47 -6.94
CA SER A 213 4.87 7.26 -6.91
C SER A 213 5.22 8.75 -6.96
N PHE A 214 4.39 9.53 -7.64
CA PHE A 214 4.50 10.99 -7.63
C PHE A 214 4.24 11.59 -6.23
N MET A 215 3.47 10.87 -5.40
CA MET A 215 3.14 11.27 -4.02
C MET A 215 3.30 10.08 -3.07
N PRO A 216 4.52 9.80 -2.56
CA PRO A 216 4.77 8.66 -1.68
C PRO A 216 3.89 8.62 -0.43
N GLY A 217 3.57 9.77 0.15
CA GLY A 217 2.70 9.88 1.32
C GLY A 217 1.27 9.36 1.07
N HIS A 218 0.74 9.53 -0.15
CA HIS A 218 -0.56 8.99 -0.53
C HIS A 218 -0.56 7.46 -0.55
N LEU A 219 0.51 6.88 -1.08
CA LEU A 219 0.68 5.43 -1.14
C LEU A 219 0.78 4.82 0.27
N ILE A 220 1.54 5.43 1.17
CA ILE A 220 1.65 5.01 2.58
C ILE A 220 0.28 5.04 3.27
N LEU A 221 -0.50 6.10 3.08
CA LEU A 221 -1.85 6.22 3.63
C LEU A 221 -2.80 5.15 3.06
N GLN A 222 -2.75 4.90 1.75
CA GLN A 222 -3.53 3.86 1.10
C GLN A 222 -3.18 2.48 1.67
N GLU A 223 -1.90 2.18 1.80
CA GLU A 223 -1.42 0.92 2.37
C GLU A 223 -1.84 0.75 3.84
N TYR A 224 -1.84 1.83 4.63
CA TYR A 224 -2.33 1.78 6.00
C TYR A 224 -3.80 1.36 6.09
N PHE A 225 -4.67 1.91 5.25
CA PHE A 225 -6.08 1.54 5.26
C PHE A 225 -6.36 0.14 4.70
N LEU A 226 -5.47 -0.37 3.84
CA LEU A 226 -5.63 -1.68 3.19
C LEU A 226 -4.90 -2.80 3.93
N PHE A 227 -3.70 -2.53 4.44
CA PHE A 227 -2.80 -3.53 5.02
C PHE A 227 -1.92 -2.93 6.12
N ARG A 228 -2.55 -2.54 7.21
CA ARG A 228 -1.90 -1.85 8.35
C ARG A 228 -0.83 -2.70 9.06
N ASP A 229 -0.90 -4.04 8.98
CA ASP A 229 0.07 -4.94 9.61
C ASP A 229 1.50 -4.74 9.08
N LYS A 230 1.68 -4.17 7.89
CA LYS A 230 3.01 -3.86 7.34
C LYS A 230 3.80 -2.84 8.18
N PHE A 231 3.14 -2.02 8.99
CA PHE A 231 3.78 -0.99 9.83
C PHE A 231 4.20 -1.50 11.21
N LEU A 232 4.04 -2.79 11.47
CA LEU A 232 4.37 -3.44 12.74
C LEU A 232 5.74 -4.15 12.70
N PHE A 233 6.61 -3.75 11.79
CA PHE A 233 7.99 -4.22 11.71
C PHE A 233 8.95 -3.22 12.32
N LEU A 234 9.97 -3.74 13.00
CA LEU A 234 11.07 -2.99 13.59
C LEU A 234 12.40 -3.60 13.18
N ASP A 235 13.36 -2.80 12.75
CA ASP A 235 14.73 -3.23 12.47
C ASP A 235 15.64 -2.78 13.59
N LEU A 236 16.30 -3.75 14.22
CA LEU A 236 17.35 -3.52 15.22
C LEU A 236 18.72 -3.61 14.54
N PHE A 237 19.42 -2.49 14.49
CA PHE A 237 20.77 -2.36 13.95
C PHE A 237 21.85 -2.43 15.04
N GLY A 238 23.11 -2.57 14.65
CA GLY A 238 24.26 -2.55 15.55
C GLY A 238 24.62 -3.91 16.16
N LEU A 239 24.08 -5.00 15.57
CA LEU A 239 24.31 -6.37 16.02
C LEU A 239 25.71 -6.92 15.66
N GLU A 240 26.44 -6.27 14.77
CA GLU A 240 27.83 -6.59 14.45
C GLU A 240 28.75 -6.55 15.69
N ARG A 241 28.36 -5.76 16.71
CA ARG A 241 29.05 -5.66 17.99
C ARG A 241 28.95 -6.93 18.85
N CYS A 242 27.97 -7.79 18.57
CA CYS A 242 27.76 -9.05 19.30
C CYS A 242 28.96 -10.00 19.19
N SER A 243 29.80 -9.86 18.16
CA SER A 243 31.02 -10.64 18.00
C SER A 243 32.02 -10.48 19.17
N SER A 244 31.94 -9.39 19.93
CA SER A 244 32.78 -9.13 21.12
C SER A 244 32.29 -9.83 22.40
N LEU A 245 31.08 -10.44 22.37
CA LEU A 245 30.49 -11.09 23.55
C LEU A 245 30.98 -12.53 23.81
N GLY A 246 31.84 -13.07 22.93
CA GLY A 246 32.41 -14.43 23.07
C GLY A 246 31.69 -15.48 22.23
N ASP A 247 31.96 -16.75 22.50
CA ASP A 247 31.48 -17.87 21.67
C ASP A 247 30.17 -18.50 22.16
N GLY A 248 29.51 -17.92 23.14
CA GLY A 248 28.25 -18.39 23.65
C GLY A 248 27.15 -18.43 22.57
N SER A 249 26.24 -19.39 22.67
CA SER A 249 25.11 -19.51 21.74
C SER A 249 23.84 -18.84 22.27
N ARG A 250 23.72 -18.67 23.60
CA ARG A 250 22.55 -18.05 24.26
C ARG A 250 22.83 -16.64 24.69
N PHE A 251 21.90 -15.76 24.37
CA PHE A 251 21.99 -14.35 24.75
C PHE A 251 20.60 -13.75 24.95
N GLU A 252 20.55 -12.63 25.63
CA GLU A 252 19.32 -11.85 25.78
C GLU A 252 19.47 -10.46 25.19
N ILE A 253 18.40 -9.97 24.57
CA ILE A 253 18.23 -8.57 24.17
C ILE A 253 17.25 -7.92 25.15
N THR A 254 17.70 -6.94 25.89
CA THR A 254 16.92 -6.21 26.88
C THR A 254 16.65 -4.80 26.38
N PHE A 255 15.38 -4.47 26.17
CA PHE A 255 14.89 -3.12 25.87
C PHE A 255 14.55 -2.44 27.19
N GLU A 256 15.40 -1.53 27.68
CA GLU A 256 15.14 -0.75 28.87
C GLU A 256 14.25 0.43 28.55
N LEU A 257 13.10 0.52 29.25
CA LEU A 257 12.09 1.55 29.01
C LEU A 257 12.24 2.71 29.99
N THR A 258 11.55 3.82 29.70
CA THR A 258 11.40 4.94 30.63
C THR A 258 10.57 4.54 31.85
N GLU A 259 10.68 5.29 32.95
CA GLU A 259 10.04 4.95 34.25
C GLU A 259 8.49 4.91 34.22
N ARG A 260 7.87 5.52 33.22
CA ARG A 260 6.40 5.59 33.10
C ARG A 260 5.93 5.25 31.68
N PRO A 261 5.86 3.97 31.33
CA PRO A 261 5.25 3.57 30.07
C PRO A 261 3.73 3.87 30.07
N LEU A 262 3.20 4.36 28.95
CA LEU A 262 1.79 4.75 28.79
C LEU A 262 0.84 3.55 28.97
N VAL A 263 1.14 2.45 28.30
CA VAL A 263 0.41 1.17 28.36
C VAL A 263 1.41 0.04 28.18
N VAL A 264 1.24 -1.05 28.89
CA VAL A 264 2.06 -2.25 28.74
C VAL A 264 1.15 -3.41 28.34
N PRO A 265 1.21 -3.88 27.09
CA PRO A 265 0.50 -5.07 26.67
C PRO A 265 1.10 -6.33 27.35
N ARG A 266 0.37 -7.42 27.32
CA ARG A 266 0.89 -8.73 27.76
C ARG A 266 1.92 -9.21 26.73
N ILE A 267 3.18 -9.35 27.16
CA ILE A 267 4.28 -9.76 26.29
C ILE A 267 4.62 -11.23 26.52
N THR A 268 4.70 -11.99 25.43
CA THR A 268 5.07 -13.40 25.38
C THR A 268 5.97 -13.66 24.18
N ASN A 269 6.56 -14.84 24.05
CA ASN A 269 7.31 -15.25 22.88
C ASN A 269 6.51 -15.14 21.56
N LYS A 270 5.17 -15.21 21.62
CA LYS A 270 4.28 -15.05 20.46
C LYS A 270 4.11 -13.58 20.03
N SER A 271 4.49 -12.64 20.90
CA SER A 271 4.41 -11.20 20.59
C SER A 271 5.42 -10.77 19.53
N PHE A 272 6.45 -11.57 19.30
CA PHE A 272 7.49 -11.31 18.30
C PHE A 272 7.61 -12.47 17.33
N ALA A 273 7.73 -12.17 16.05
CA ALA A 273 8.08 -13.13 15.03
C ALA A 273 9.36 -12.70 14.31
N LEU A 274 10.28 -13.64 14.14
CA LEU A 274 11.49 -13.48 13.35
C LEU A 274 11.21 -13.87 11.89
N TYR A 275 12.03 -13.38 10.97
CA TYR A 275 12.03 -13.79 9.55
C TYR A 275 10.68 -13.60 8.85
N ALA A 276 9.94 -12.59 9.26
CA ALA A 276 8.67 -12.24 8.66
C ALA A 276 8.83 -11.16 7.59
N THR A 277 7.95 -11.18 6.59
CA THR A 277 7.85 -10.19 5.52
C THR A 277 6.39 -10.03 5.08
N PRO A 278 5.98 -8.85 4.63
CA PRO A 278 4.73 -8.73 3.90
C PRO A 278 4.75 -9.60 2.65
N GLY A 279 3.66 -10.31 2.39
CA GLY A 279 3.46 -11.10 1.19
C GLY A 279 2.22 -10.63 0.45
N ILE A 280 2.32 -10.41 -0.86
CA ILE A 280 1.22 -9.94 -1.70
C ILE A 280 0.88 -10.92 -2.80
N ASN A 281 -0.40 -11.05 -3.10
CA ASN A 281 -0.91 -11.91 -4.16
C ASN A 281 -0.70 -11.25 -5.53
N LEU A 282 0.56 -11.13 -5.94
CA LEU A 282 0.99 -10.67 -7.27
C LEU A 282 2.02 -11.65 -7.83
N PHE A 283 1.86 -12.04 -9.09
CA PHE A 283 2.77 -12.97 -9.75
C PHE A 283 2.85 -12.70 -11.25
N LYS A 284 3.97 -13.07 -11.85
CA LYS A 284 4.17 -12.96 -13.30
C LYS A 284 3.34 -14.00 -14.04
N HIS A 285 2.71 -13.59 -15.13
CA HIS A 285 1.85 -14.45 -15.95
C HIS A 285 1.89 -14.04 -17.43
N LYS A 286 1.46 -14.92 -18.30
CA LYS A 286 1.35 -14.66 -19.74
C LYS A 286 -0.10 -14.38 -20.13
N ALA A 287 -0.32 -13.47 -21.08
CA ALA A 287 -1.60 -13.36 -21.75
C ALA A 287 -1.80 -14.44 -22.81
N LYS A 288 -3.04 -14.66 -23.19
CA LYS A 288 -3.34 -15.38 -24.44
C LYS A 288 -2.83 -14.54 -25.61
N PRO A 289 -2.12 -15.16 -26.59
CA PRO A 289 -1.64 -14.43 -27.76
C PRO A 289 -2.78 -13.72 -28.49
N ILE A 290 -2.57 -12.45 -28.86
CA ILE A 290 -3.56 -11.63 -29.58
C ILE A 290 -3.04 -11.42 -30.99
N SER A 291 -3.89 -11.72 -31.99
CA SER A 291 -3.55 -11.43 -33.38
C SER A 291 -4.06 -10.04 -33.76
N PHE A 292 -3.14 -9.13 -34.05
CA PHE A 292 -3.45 -7.81 -34.57
C PHE A 292 -3.50 -7.83 -36.09
N VAL A 293 -4.58 -7.29 -36.64
CA VAL A 293 -4.70 -6.99 -38.07
C VAL A 293 -4.64 -5.48 -38.22
N SER A 294 -3.97 -4.99 -39.26
CA SER A 294 -3.81 -3.56 -39.54
C SER A 294 -5.14 -2.80 -39.45
N GLY A 295 -5.15 -1.69 -38.72
CA GLY A 295 -6.29 -0.80 -38.49
C GLY A 295 -6.55 -0.53 -37.01
N LEU A 296 -7.44 0.41 -36.72
CA LEU A 296 -7.93 0.69 -35.36
C LEU A 296 -8.62 -0.54 -34.79
N SER A 297 -7.91 -1.35 -34.02
CA SER A 297 -8.47 -2.52 -33.35
C SER A 297 -8.25 -2.45 -31.86
N ARG A 298 -9.34 -2.57 -31.11
CA ARG A 298 -9.32 -2.72 -29.64
C ARG A 298 -9.44 -4.21 -29.30
N HIS A 299 -8.51 -4.72 -28.54
CA HIS A 299 -8.51 -6.12 -28.12
C HIS A 299 -8.48 -6.25 -26.61
N VAL A 300 -9.37 -7.08 -26.07
CA VAL A 300 -9.35 -7.39 -24.65
C VAL A 300 -8.24 -8.38 -24.36
N VAL A 301 -7.35 -7.99 -23.44
CA VAL A 301 -6.26 -8.85 -22.95
C VAL A 301 -6.84 -9.86 -21.97
N ARG A 302 -6.56 -11.14 -22.18
CA ARG A 302 -7.01 -12.22 -21.29
C ARG A 302 -5.80 -13.02 -20.79
N PRO A 303 -5.68 -13.25 -19.47
CA PRO A 303 -4.65 -14.15 -18.93
C PRO A 303 -4.74 -15.54 -19.54
N ALA A 304 -3.59 -16.20 -19.75
CA ALA A 304 -3.55 -17.59 -20.14
C ALA A 304 -4.00 -18.49 -18.97
N GLY A 305 -4.41 -19.75 -19.28
CA GLY A 305 -4.81 -20.72 -18.25
C GLY A 305 -6.32 -20.80 -18.01
N LYS A 306 -6.70 -21.71 -17.12
CA LYS A 306 -8.11 -22.00 -16.74
C LYS A 306 -8.18 -22.23 -15.24
N PRO A 307 -9.28 -21.79 -14.57
CA PRO A 307 -10.38 -20.98 -15.11
C PRO A 307 -9.98 -19.49 -15.21
N PRO A 308 -10.46 -18.74 -16.24
CA PRO A 308 -10.12 -17.33 -16.42
C PRO A 308 -10.52 -16.43 -15.25
N ALA A 309 -11.58 -16.78 -14.53
CA ALA A 309 -12.06 -16.03 -13.37
C ALA A 309 -11.09 -16.01 -12.19
N HIS A 310 -10.13 -16.96 -12.15
CA HIS A 310 -9.12 -17.06 -11.09
C HIS A 310 -7.90 -16.18 -11.32
N PHE A 311 -7.87 -15.42 -12.43
CA PHE A 311 -6.76 -14.53 -12.79
C PHE A 311 -7.30 -13.16 -13.15
N ARG A 312 -6.77 -12.11 -12.51
CA ARG A 312 -7.07 -10.72 -12.82
C ARG A 312 -5.78 -10.00 -13.15
N ILE A 313 -5.79 -9.20 -14.20
CA ILE A 313 -4.63 -8.41 -14.63
C ILE A 313 -4.46 -7.28 -13.63
N TYR A 314 -3.23 -7.14 -13.11
CA TYR A 314 -2.80 -6.02 -12.29
C TYR A 314 -2.09 -4.98 -13.15
N THR A 315 -1.08 -5.40 -13.94
CA THR A 315 -0.37 -4.56 -14.92
C THR A 315 -0.06 -5.35 -16.19
N VAL A 316 0.08 -4.63 -17.29
CA VAL A 316 0.72 -5.11 -18.52
C VAL A 316 2.18 -4.70 -18.43
N ASP A 317 3.09 -5.68 -18.31
CA ASP A 317 4.50 -5.41 -18.06
C ASP A 317 5.28 -5.18 -19.35
N GLN A 318 5.02 -5.99 -20.37
CA GLN A 318 5.69 -5.90 -21.66
C GLN A 318 4.80 -6.44 -22.79
N VAL A 319 4.83 -5.76 -23.92
CA VAL A 319 4.14 -6.18 -25.15
C VAL A 319 5.18 -6.39 -26.24
N ARG A 320 5.27 -7.61 -26.76
CA ARG A 320 6.18 -7.99 -27.84
C ARG A 320 5.41 -8.37 -29.09
N GLY A 321 5.77 -7.79 -30.23
CA GLY A 321 5.22 -8.17 -31.52
C GLY A 321 5.99 -9.37 -32.11
N LEU A 322 5.28 -10.34 -32.65
CA LEU A 322 5.83 -11.48 -33.37
C LEU A 322 5.26 -11.51 -34.80
N VAL A 323 6.13 -11.55 -35.80
CA VAL A 323 5.78 -11.74 -37.21
C VAL A 323 6.33 -13.08 -37.64
N LYS A 324 5.45 -14.03 -38.05
CA LYS A 324 5.84 -15.42 -38.40
C LYS A 324 6.76 -16.06 -37.35
N GLY A 325 6.47 -15.82 -36.05
CA GLY A 325 7.26 -16.40 -34.92
C GLY A 325 8.60 -15.71 -34.64
N ARG A 326 9.00 -14.71 -35.41
CA ARG A 326 10.22 -13.91 -35.15
C ARG A 326 9.86 -12.60 -34.46
N SER A 327 10.72 -12.14 -33.55
CA SER A 327 10.52 -10.87 -32.85
C SER A 327 10.45 -9.72 -33.87
N ALA A 328 9.37 -8.94 -33.78
CA ALA A 328 9.12 -7.76 -34.60
C ALA A 328 9.34 -6.47 -33.81
N GLY A 329 9.80 -6.55 -32.57
CA GLY A 329 10.08 -5.42 -31.69
C GLY A 329 9.19 -5.38 -30.45
N ILE A 330 9.52 -4.45 -29.58
CA ILE A 330 8.78 -4.16 -28.36
C ILE A 330 7.81 -3.02 -28.65
N PHE A 331 6.58 -3.13 -28.14
CA PHE A 331 5.60 -2.06 -28.13
C PHE A 331 5.66 -1.35 -26.80
N TYR A 332 5.64 -0.03 -26.83
CA TYR A 332 5.68 0.81 -25.64
C TYR A 332 4.29 1.40 -25.38
N ASP A 333 3.88 1.41 -24.12
CA ASP A 333 2.64 2.05 -23.73
C ASP A 333 2.80 3.56 -23.76
N LEU A 334 1.93 4.25 -24.49
CA LEU A 334 1.92 5.70 -24.63
C LEU A 334 1.66 6.42 -23.29
N GLN A 335 1.01 5.76 -22.35
CA GLN A 335 0.72 6.35 -21.02
C GLN A 335 1.91 6.27 -20.05
N ASN A 336 3.03 5.63 -20.41
CA ASN A 336 4.20 5.55 -19.55
C ASN A 336 5.16 6.72 -19.82
N PRO A 337 5.12 7.81 -19.03
CA PRO A 337 5.93 9.03 -19.27
C PRO A 337 7.44 8.82 -19.09
N LEU A 338 7.85 7.67 -18.53
CA LEU A 338 9.27 7.37 -18.27
C LEU A 338 9.98 6.80 -19.52
N LEU A 339 9.26 6.50 -20.59
CA LEU A 339 9.82 5.90 -21.79
C LEU A 339 10.28 6.96 -22.80
N LYS A 340 11.45 7.58 -22.55
CA LYS A 340 12.17 8.43 -23.54
C LYS A 340 12.54 7.71 -24.85
N LYS A 341 12.29 6.39 -24.96
CA LYS A 341 12.60 5.56 -26.14
C LYS A 341 11.42 5.38 -27.10
N ALA A 342 10.29 6.04 -26.86
CA ALA A 342 9.12 5.95 -27.73
C ALA A 342 9.33 6.58 -29.12
N GLU A 343 10.38 7.37 -29.32
CA GLU A 343 10.65 8.05 -30.60
C GLU A 343 11.07 7.10 -31.75
N GLU A 344 11.54 5.89 -31.43
CA GLU A 344 11.93 4.87 -32.42
C GLU A 344 11.10 3.59 -32.37
N GLY A 345 10.16 3.47 -31.40
CA GLY A 345 9.42 2.25 -31.09
C GLY A 345 7.99 2.23 -31.59
N ARG A 346 7.44 1.04 -31.63
CA ARG A 346 6.01 0.82 -31.86
C ARG A 346 5.26 1.18 -30.58
N THR A 347 4.17 1.92 -30.72
CA THR A 347 3.34 2.34 -29.59
C THR A 347 2.07 1.51 -29.50
N CYS A 348 1.62 1.24 -28.30
CA CYS A 348 0.30 0.71 -28.01
C CYS A 348 -0.33 1.54 -26.89
N HIS A 349 -1.64 1.46 -26.78
CA HIS A 349 -2.37 2.14 -25.73
C HIS A 349 -3.07 1.09 -24.89
N VAL A 350 -2.77 1.06 -23.58
CA VAL A 350 -3.35 0.12 -22.64
C VAL A 350 -4.36 0.88 -21.78
N THR A 351 -5.63 0.53 -21.92
CA THR A 351 -6.73 1.16 -21.18
C THR A 351 -7.48 0.15 -20.34
N GLN A 352 -8.11 0.61 -19.29
CA GLN A 352 -9.07 -0.17 -18.52
C GLN A 352 -10.47 0.33 -18.84
N SER A 353 -11.35 -0.57 -19.23
CA SER A 353 -12.76 -0.29 -19.50
C SER A 353 -13.67 -1.16 -18.63
N PRO A 354 -14.86 -0.70 -18.27
CA PRO A 354 -15.84 -1.56 -17.59
C PRO A 354 -16.05 -2.86 -18.37
N SER A 355 -16.07 -3.99 -17.66
CA SER A 355 -16.27 -5.28 -18.30
C SER A 355 -17.68 -5.40 -18.88
N ALA A 356 -17.78 -5.84 -20.11
CA ALA A 356 -19.07 -6.16 -20.71
C ALA A 356 -19.71 -7.44 -20.13
N ILE A 357 -18.93 -8.25 -19.41
CA ILE A 357 -19.37 -9.53 -18.85
C ILE A 357 -19.07 -9.53 -17.34
N GLY A 358 -20.01 -9.02 -16.54
CA GLY A 358 -19.96 -9.04 -15.08
C GLY A 358 -19.31 -7.80 -14.45
N ASP A 359 -19.25 -7.80 -13.11
CA ASP A 359 -18.63 -6.72 -12.33
C ASP A 359 -17.11 -6.72 -12.47
N GLY A 360 -16.53 -5.60 -12.86
CA GLY A 360 -15.07 -5.41 -12.93
C GLY A 360 -14.63 -4.71 -14.21
N PHE A 361 -13.33 -4.85 -14.52
CA PHE A 361 -12.68 -4.19 -15.65
C PHE A 361 -12.05 -5.19 -16.58
N ASP A 362 -12.09 -4.87 -17.86
CA ASP A 362 -11.32 -5.49 -18.90
C ASP A 362 -10.14 -4.57 -19.26
N THR A 363 -8.93 -5.14 -19.30
CA THR A 363 -7.76 -4.47 -19.86
C THR A 363 -7.81 -4.59 -21.37
N VAL A 364 -7.81 -3.44 -22.04
CA VAL A 364 -7.90 -3.35 -23.50
C VAL A 364 -6.58 -2.80 -24.03
N ILE A 365 -6.05 -3.43 -25.06
CA ILE A 365 -4.92 -2.92 -25.82
C ILE A 365 -5.39 -2.45 -27.19
N SER A 366 -4.97 -1.24 -27.56
CA SER A 366 -5.24 -0.65 -28.88
C SER A 366 -3.93 -0.20 -29.53
N ASN A 367 -3.91 -0.20 -30.86
CA ASN A 367 -2.81 0.32 -31.65
C ASN A 367 -3.37 1.33 -32.66
N GLU A 368 -2.73 2.49 -32.74
CA GLU A 368 -3.11 3.56 -33.66
C GLU A 368 -2.28 3.56 -34.97
N ASP A 369 -1.34 2.64 -35.12
CA ASP A 369 -0.47 2.59 -36.30
C ASP A 369 -1.25 2.13 -37.55
N LYS A 370 -1.76 3.11 -38.31
CA LYS A 370 -2.57 2.92 -39.53
C LYS A 370 -1.76 2.46 -40.76
N ASN A 371 -0.45 2.51 -40.69
CA ASN A 371 0.40 2.49 -41.93
C ASN A 371 1.13 1.16 -42.20
N ARG A 372 0.85 0.06 -41.47
CA ARG A 372 1.58 -1.20 -41.70
C ARG A 372 0.66 -2.34 -42.11
N PRO A 373 0.82 -2.86 -43.34
CA PRO A 373 0.13 -4.09 -43.74
C PRO A 373 0.81 -5.31 -43.09
N GLY A 374 0.04 -6.14 -42.42
CA GLY A 374 0.48 -7.45 -41.94
C GLY A 374 -0.16 -7.91 -40.64
N LYS A 375 -0.26 -9.22 -40.48
CA LYS A 375 -0.73 -9.86 -39.25
C LYS A 375 0.42 -9.97 -38.26
N ILE A 376 0.27 -9.29 -37.12
CA ILE A 376 1.24 -9.35 -36.00
C ILE A 376 0.57 -10.10 -34.84
N THR A 377 1.27 -11.04 -34.24
CA THR A 377 0.82 -11.68 -33.00
C THR A 377 1.50 -10.97 -31.82
N LEU A 378 0.72 -10.54 -30.84
CA LEU A 378 1.25 -9.96 -29.60
C LEU A 378 1.46 -11.05 -28.56
N ASP A 379 2.67 -11.14 -28.03
CA ASP A 379 3.05 -11.86 -26.82
C ASP A 379 3.14 -10.85 -25.69
N ILE A 380 2.31 -11.01 -24.65
CA ILE A 380 2.12 -10.02 -23.60
C ILE A 380 2.46 -10.63 -22.26
N ASP A 381 3.42 -10.03 -21.58
CA ASP A 381 3.77 -10.34 -20.20
C ASP A 381 2.92 -9.53 -19.25
N LEU A 382 2.37 -10.20 -18.25
CA LEU A 382 1.43 -9.63 -17.28
C LEU A 382 1.94 -9.83 -15.86
N THR A 383 1.59 -8.91 -14.99
CA THR A 383 1.48 -9.19 -13.55
C THR A 383 0.00 -9.40 -13.22
N CYS A 384 -0.30 -10.52 -12.57
CA CYS A 384 -1.67 -10.93 -12.24
C CYS A 384 -1.86 -11.11 -10.74
N THR A 385 -3.13 -11.12 -10.33
CA THR A 385 -3.60 -11.52 -8.99
C THR A 385 -4.60 -12.66 -9.13
N ASN A 386 -4.80 -13.44 -8.07
CA ASN A 386 -5.84 -14.49 -8.01
C ASN A 386 -7.24 -13.93 -7.69
N GLY A 387 -7.44 -12.61 -7.82
CA GLY A 387 -8.72 -11.97 -7.61
C GLY A 387 -9.24 -12.18 -6.18
N THR A 388 -10.42 -12.76 -6.05
CA THR A 388 -11.08 -12.96 -4.75
C THR A 388 -10.75 -14.29 -4.07
N LEU A 389 -10.04 -15.21 -4.75
CA LEU A 389 -9.70 -16.53 -4.19
C LEU A 389 -8.91 -16.46 -2.89
N PRO A 390 -7.88 -15.58 -2.75
CA PRO A 390 -7.10 -15.51 -1.52
C PRO A 390 -7.92 -15.22 -0.26
N GLY A 391 -9.09 -14.61 -0.40
CA GLY A 391 -9.99 -14.36 0.72
C GLY A 391 -10.64 -15.60 1.35
N GLN A 392 -10.38 -16.80 0.80
CA GLN A 392 -10.81 -18.09 1.35
C GLN A 392 -9.70 -18.78 2.14
N LEU A 393 -8.47 -18.22 2.08
CA LEU A 393 -7.31 -18.76 2.79
C LEU A 393 -7.35 -18.39 4.27
N THR A 394 -6.91 -19.31 5.11
CA THR A 394 -6.73 -19.15 6.54
C THR A 394 -5.25 -19.02 6.91
N ILE A 395 -4.96 -18.78 8.20
CA ILE A 395 -3.59 -18.74 8.71
C ILE A 395 -2.95 -20.14 8.53
N GLY A 396 -1.74 -20.18 7.98
CA GLY A 396 -0.99 -21.41 7.70
C GLY A 396 -1.21 -22.01 6.29
N ASP A 397 -2.20 -21.55 5.53
CA ASP A 397 -2.51 -22.12 4.20
C ASP A 397 -1.51 -21.73 3.11
N ILE A 398 -0.70 -20.67 3.31
CA ILE A 398 0.35 -20.26 2.37
C ILE A 398 1.66 -20.90 2.83
N CYS A 399 1.82 -22.18 2.52
CA CYS A 399 2.88 -23.03 3.06
C CYS A 399 3.75 -23.73 2.01
N THR A 400 3.53 -23.50 0.72
CA THR A 400 4.26 -24.18 -0.33
C THR A 400 5.42 -23.31 -0.81
N ALA A 401 6.66 -23.76 -0.54
CA ALA A 401 7.87 -23.15 -1.07
C ALA A 401 7.93 -23.31 -2.60
N THR A 402 8.49 -22.33 -3.28
CA THR A 402 8.81 -22.37 -4.72
C THR A 402 10.32 -22.31 -4.93
N GLY A 403 10.79 -22.37 -6.18
CA GLY A 403 12.21 -22.46 -6.48
C GLY A 403 13.10 -21.32 -5.94
N ALA A 404 12.53 -20.19 -5.53
CA ALA A 404 13.27 -19.09 -4.91
C ALA A 404 13.41 -19.20 -3.38
N THR A 405 12.71 -20.16 -2.75
CA THR A 405 12.76 -20.38 -1.31
C THR A 405 13.77 -21.49 -1.01
N PRO A 406 14.79 -21.27 -0.15
CA PRO A 406 15.73 -22.32 0.25
C PRO A 406 15.02 -23.51 0.90
N GLU A 407 15.49 -24.73 0.64
CA GLU A 407 14.90 -25.96 1.22
C GLU A 407 15.02 -26.03 2.75
N SER A 408 15.96 -25.27 3.33
CA SER A 408 16.24 -25.21 4.76
C SER A 408 15.24 -24.35 5.56
N VAL A 409 14.22 -23.76 4.91
CA VAL A 409 13.20 -22.95 5.57
C VAL A 409 11.81 -23.35 5.11
N GLU A 410 10.82 -23.15 5.98
CA GLU A 410 9.40 -23.39 5.68
C GLU A 410 8.62 -22.08 5.75
N PRO A 411 7.95 -21.68 4.66
CA PRO A 411 7.08 -20.50 4.67
C PRO A 411 5.74 -20.82 5.34
N GLY A 412 5.16 -19.81 6.01
CA GLY A 412 3.80 -19.89 6.55
C GLY A 412 3.22 -18.49 6.72
N ASN A 413 1.96 -18.27 6.34
CA ASN A 413 1.33 -17.00 6.71
C ASN A 413 0.89 -17.03 8.17
N ILE A 414 1.30 -16.01 8.91
CA ILE A 414 1.04 -15.87 10.36
C ILE A 414 -0.10 -14.89 10.67
N LYS A 415 -0.61 -14.19 9.66
CA LYS A 415 -1.77 -13.29 9.75
C LYS A 415 -2.82 -13.68 8.72
N ALA A 416 -4.07 -13.27 8.98
CA ALA A 416 -5.15 -13.45 8.03
C ALA A 416 -4.88 -12.71 6.72
N VAL A 417 -5.31 -13.30 5.62
CA VAL A 417 -5.17 -12.68 4.30
C VAL A 417 -6.18 -11.54 4.15
N THR A 418 -5.73 -10.35 3.73
CA THR A 418 -6.64 -9.23 3.45
C THR A 418 -7.50 -9.52 2.22
N GLY A 419 -8.69 -8.95 2.17
CA GLY A 419 -9.55 -9.07 0.99
C GLY A 419 -8.97 -8.27 -0.18
N ALA A 420 -9.02 -8.85 -1.38
CA ALA A 420 -8.77 -8.09 -2.60
C ALA A 420 -9.89 -7.07 -2.81
N ALA A 421 -9.55 -5.87 -3.29
CA ALA A 421 -10.52 -4.84 -3.64
C ALA A 421 -10.33 -4.43 -5.10
N PHE A 422 -11.42 -4.04 -5.75
CA PHE A 422 -11.40 -3.59 -7.13
C PHE A 422 -11.85 -2.14 -7.20
N PRO A 423 -11.19 -1.29 -7.99
CA PRO A 423 -11.64 0.08 -8.17
C PRO A 423 -13.03 0.08 -8.83
N LYS A 424 -13.92 0.94 -8.33
CA LYS A 424 -15.20 1.22 -8.99
C LYS A 424 -15.12 2.56 -9.67
N PHE A 425 -15.50 2.60 -10.94
CA PHE A 425 -15.64 3.84 -11.69
C PHE A 425 -16.94 4.55 -11.25
N GLN A 426 -16.84 5.34 -10.19
CA GLN A 426 -17.88 6.28 -9.78
C GLN A 426 -17.40 7.68 -10.13
N GLN A 427 -18.05 8.35 -11.08
CA GLN A 427 -17.70 9.68 -11.58
C GLN A 427 -17.41 10.70 -10.47
N ASN A 428 -18.26 10.74 -9.43
CA ASN A 428 -18.08 11.66 -8.31
C ASN A 428 -16.81 11.39 -7.47
N ARG A 429 -16.37 10.12 -7.37
CA ARG A 429 -15.15 9.77 -6.63
C ARG A 429 -13.91 10.19 -7.39
N GLN A 430 -13.90 9.99 -8.69
CA GLN A 430 -12.77 10.34 -9.57
C GLN A 430 -12.54 11.84 -9.62
N TRP A 431 -13.59 12.64 -9.75
CA TRP A 431 -13.51 14.09 -9.64
C TRP A 431 -12.96 14.56 -8.29
N ARG A 432 -13.38 13.94 -7.19
CA ARG A 432 -12.87 14.28 -5.85
C ARG A 432 -11.40 13.90 -5.69
N LEU A 433 -10.96 12.75 -6.24
CA LEU A 433 -9.54 12.39 -6.27
C LEU A 433 -8.74 13.45 -7.03
N LEU A 434 -9.15 13.80 -8.23
CA LEU A 434 -8.46 14.81 -9.05
C LEU A 434 -8.42 16.17 -8.34
N SER A 435 -9.51 16.59 -7.73
CA SER A 435 -9.56 17.81 -6.92
C SER A 435 -8.65 17.74 -5.70
N GLY A 436 -8.50 16.56 -5.08
CA GLY A 436 -7.62 16.32 -3.95
C GLY A 436 -6.14 16.56 -4.27
N PHE A 437 -5.72 16.35 -5.52
CA PHE A 437 -4.33 16.56 -5.96
C PHE A 437 -3.99 18.04 -6.14
N SER A 438 -4.97 18.87 -6.44
CA SER A 438 -4.78 20.33 -6.62
C SER A 438 -4.83 21.11 -5.31
N LEU A 439 -5.05 20.43 -4.16
CA LEU A 439 -5.15 21.10 -2.87
C LEU A 439 -3.78 21.64 -2.43
N ASN A 440 -3.79 22.90 -2.01
CA ASN A 440 -2.65 23.56 -1.37
C ASN A 440 -2.65 23.27 0.14
N SER A 441 -1.51 23.46 0.80
CA SER A 441 -1.37 23.37 2.26
C SER A 441 -2.40 24.20 3.04
N LEU A 442 -2.90 25.30 2.48
CA LEU A 442 -3.97 26.12 3.05
C LEU A 442 -5.34 25.42 3.08
N SER A 443 -5.60 24.49 2.17
CA SER A 443 -6.86 23.72 2.12
C SER A 443 -6.95 22.69 3.25
N LEU A 444 -5.82 22.37 3.89
CA LEU A 444 -5.73 21.42 5.00
C LEU A 444 -6.15 22.03 6.35
N ASN A 445 -6.32 23.37 6.45
CA ASN A 445 -6.72 24.04 7.69
C ASN A 445 -8.19 23.80 8.13
N SER A 446 -8.95 23.04 7.34
CA SER A 446 -10.30 22.62 7.72
C SER A 446 -10.33 21.13 8.05
N ALA A 447 -10.72 20.78 9.27
CA ALA A 447 -10.87 19.37 9.67
C ALA A 447 -11.88 18.62 8.78
N GLU A 448 -12.93 19.30 8.31
CA GLU A 448 -13.92 18.72 7.41
C GLU A 448 -13.30 18.36 6.05
N ASN A 449 -12.55 19.29 5.44
CA ASN A 449 -11.85 19.06 4.19
C ASN A 449 -10.80 17.93 4.35
N PHE A 450 -10.04 17.96 5.44
CA PHE A 450 -9.04 16.96 5.73
C PHE A 450 -9.66 15.56 5.86
N ARG A 451 -10.76 15.44 6.63
CA ARG A 451 -11.52 14.18 6.72
C ARG A 451 -12.06 13.73 5.36
N ALA A 452 -12.55 14.66 4.54
CA ALA A 452 -13.06 14.35 3.20
C ALA A 452 -11.95 13.75 2.30
N ILE A 453 -10.74 14.31 2.34
CA ILE A 453 -9.56 13.81 1.60
C ILE A 453 -9.22 12.40 2.09
N LEU A 454 -9.07 12.19 3.39
CA LEU A 454 -8.70 10.88 3.94
C LEU A 454 -9.72 9.80 3.59
N ARG A 455 -11.01 10.14 3.53
CA ARG A 455 -12.08 9.20 3.14
C ARG A 455 -11.95 8.71 1.69
N LEU A 456 -11.26 9.43 0.80
CA LEU A 456 -11.02 8.99 -0.58
C LEU A 456 -10.14 7.73 -0.66
N PHE A 457 -9.26 7.54 0.34
CA PHE A 457 -8.36 6.39 0.42
C PHE A 457 -9.02 5.14 1.03
N ILE A 458 -10.23 5.27 1.58
CA ILE A 458 -10.98 4.10 2.07
C ILE A 458 -11.68 3.42 0.88
N HIS A 459 -11.44 2.13 0.70
CA HIS A 459 -12.15 1.31 -0.27
C HIS A 459 -13.45 0.75 0.34
N PRO A 460 -14.63 1.30 -0.01
CA PRO A 460 -15.90 0.92 0.61
C PRO A 460 -16.32 -0.52 0.29
N ASP A 461 -15.79 -1.08 -0.80
CA ASP A 461 -16.14 -2.41 -1.31
C ASP A 461 -15.21 -3.52 -0.78
N SER A 462 -14.35 -3.20 0.18
CA SER A 462 -13.60 -4.23 0.89
C SER A 462 -14.57 -5.23 1.54
N ARG A 463 -14.30 -6.53 1.36
CA ARG A 463 -15.07 -7.58 2.04
C ARG A 463 -15.01 -7.48 3.55
N ASN A 464 -13.97 -6.84 4.09
CA ASN A 464 -13.83 -6.59 5.52
C ASN A 464 -14.51 -5.26 5.90
N GLN A 465 -15.84 -5.28 6.01
CA GLN A 465 -16.63 -4.13 6.42
C GLN A 465 -16.26 -3.61 7.82
N ALA A 466 -15.83 -4.48 8.73
CA ALA A 466 -15.37 -4.07 10.06
C ALA A 466 -14.11 -3.18 9.97
N ALA A 467 -13.14 -3.51 9.10
CA ALA A 467 -11.97 -2.66 8.87
C ALA A 467 -12.35 -1.32 8.23
N VAL A 468 -13.29 -1.32 7.28
CA VAL A 468 -13.80 -0.09 6.66
C VAL A 468 -14.43 0.84 7.70
N MET A 469 -15.27 0.28 8.58
CA MET A 469 -15.92 1.04 9.66
C MET A 469 -14.90 1.56 10.68
N ALA A 470 -13.91 0.74 11.06
CA ALA A 470 -12.82 1.16 11.95
C ALA A 470 -12.01 2.33 11.34
N ASN A 471 -11.67 2.24 10.06
CA ASN A 471 -10.95 3.32 9.37
C ASN A 471 -11.77 4.61 9.29
N ARG A 472 -13.09 4.52 9.03
CA ARG A 472 -13.99 5.68 9.07
C ARG A 472 -14.04 6.31 10.46
N LYS A 473 -14.16 5.48 11.51
CA LYS A 473 -14.19 5.95 12.90
C LYS A 473 -12.91 6.72 13.28
N LYS A 474 -11.73 6.26 12.81
CA LYS A 474 -10.46 6.97 12.99
C LYS A 474 -10.44 8.34 12.31
N ILE A 475 -10.94 8.41 11.07
CA ILE A 475 -11.03 9.68 10.33
C ILE A 475 -12.03 10.63 11.03
N ASP A 476 -13.16 10.12 11.48
CA ASP A 476 -14.20 10.91 12.15
C ASP A 476 -13.75 11.39 13.55
N ALA A 477 -12.75 10.75 14.14
CA ALA A 477 -12.12 11.16 15.39
C ALA A 477 -11.21 12.40 15.26
N ILE A 478 -10.92 12.86 14.05
CA ILE A 478 -10.16 14.10 13.83
C ILE A 478 -11.06 15.28 14.20
N GLU A 479 -10.72 15.99 15.29
CA GLU A 479 -11.50 17.13 15.79
C GLU A 479 -11.10 18.42 15.09
N SER A 480 -9.80 18.74 15.11
CA SER A 480 -9.28 19.95 14.48
C SER A 480 -7.89 19.73 13.90
N ILE A 481 -7.57 20.50 12.89
CA ILE A 481 -6.23 20.62 12.31
C ILE A 481 -5.92 22.11 12.18
N ASP A 482 -4.79 22.54 12.70
CA ASP A 482 -4.30 23.91 12.62
C ASP A 482 -2.88 23.90 12.07
N ALA A 483 -2.65 24.59 10.96
CA ALA A 483 -1.36 24.67 10.29
C ALA A 483 -0.86 26.13 10.36
N GLN A 484 0.23 26.33 11.10
CA GLN A 484 0.85 27.63 11.30
C GLN A 484 2.18 27.68 10.57
N GLN A 485 2.42 28.79 9.87
CA GLN A 485 3.73 29.04 9.26
C GLN A 485 4.77 29.29 10.37
N ALA A 486 5.92 28.67 10.21
CA ALA A 486 7.04 28.79 11.13
C ALA A 486 8.37 28.80 10.39
N ASP A 487 9.37 29.48 10.96
CA ASP A 487 10.75 29.46 10.49
C ASP A 487 11.60 28.67 11.51
N ARG A 488 12.38 27.68 11.03
CA ARG A 488 13.21 26.83 11.89
C ARG A 488 14.62 26.68 11.37
N LEU A 489 15.57 26.62 12.31
CA LEU A 489 16.94 26.26 12.02
C LEU A 489 17.05 24.74 11.94
N ILE A 490 17.30 24.19 10.75
CA ILE A 490 17.56 22.75 10.53
C ILE A 490 19.00 22.61 10.06
N GLY A 491 19.84 22.01 10.90
CA GLY A 491 21.28 22.02 10.68
C GLY A 491 21.86 23.44 10.77
N ARG A 492 22.36 24.00 9.67
CA ARG A 492 22.94 25.35 9.57
C ARG A 492 22.13 26.33 8.74
N ARG A 493 20.90 25.97 8.33
CA ARG A 493 20.08 26.80 7.45
C ARG A 493 18.71 27.05 8.07
N MET A 494 18.20 28.27 7.86
CA MET A 494 16.81 28.59 8.18
C MET A 494 15.92 28.09 7.06
N TYR A 495 14.91 27.34 7.45
CA TYR A 495 13.86 26.88 6.53
C TYR A 495 12.51 27.40 6.98
N ARG A 496 11.72 27.82 6.02
CA ARG A 496 10.31 28.12 6.23
C ARG A 496 9.51 26.84 6.11
N GLY A 497 8.44 26.70 6.86
CA GLY A 497 7.60 25.52 6.82
C GLY A 497 6.33 25.70 7.64
N TYR A 498 5.77 24.56 8.05
CA TYR A 498 4.52 24.50 8.78
C TYR A 498 4.65 23.67 10.05
N ASP A 499 4.21 24.23 11.18
CA ASP A 499 3.89 23.49 12.40
C ASP A 499 2.40 23.12 12.33
N ILE A 500 2.08 21.85 12.31
CA ILE A 500 0.71 21.34 12.25
C ILE A 500 0.34 20.77 13.61
N LEU A 501 -0.72 21.30 14.21
CA LEU A 501 -1.36 20.77 15.40
C LEU A 501 -2.63 20.01 15.01
N LEU A 502 -2.65 18.70 15.27
CA LEU A 502 -3.79 17.83 15.03
C LEU A 502 -4.39 17.37 16.35
N LYS A 503 -5.68 17.63 16.58
CA LYS A 503 -6.39 17.16 17.76
C LYS A 503 -7.30 15.99 17.41
N LEU A 504 -7.18 14.90 18.18
CA LEU A 504 -7.88 13.64 17.94
C LEU A 504 -8.67 13.24 19.20
N ARG A 505 -9.82 12.59 18.98
CA ARG A 505 -10.59 11.92 20.05
C ARG A 505 -10.11 10.48 20.18
N GLY A 506 -9.80 10.06 21.42
CA GLY A 506 -9.28 8.72 21.72
C GLY A 506 -10.24 7.59 21.39
N GLU A 507 -11.56 7.82 21.47
CA GLU A 507 -12.62 6.83 21.19
C GLU A 507 -12.57 6.23 19.77
N GLY A 508 -11.94 6.91 18.82
CA GLY A 508 -11.78 6.45 17.43
C GLY A 508 -10.78 5.31 17.27
N PHE A 509 -9.94 5.08 18.27
CA PHE A 509 -8.76 4.21 18.19
C PHE A 509 -8.88 3.03 19.16
N ALA A 510 -8.17 1.94 18.84
CA ALA A 510 -8.12 0.76 19.69
C ALA A 510 -7.27 0.94 20.95
N GLY A 511 -6.40 1.94 20.97
CA GLY A 511 -5.51 2.30 22.06
C GLY A 511 -4.56 3.43 21.67
N PRO A 512 -3.68 3.88 22.59
CA PRO A 512 -2.71 4.93 22.32
C PRO A 512 -1.68 4.52 21.26
N GLY A 513 -1.33 3.24 21.15
CA GLY A 513 -0.45 2.73 20.11
C GLY A 513 -1.05 2.84 18.71
N ASP A 514 -2.35 2.54 18.58
CA ASP A 514 -3.07 2.69 17.29
C ASP A 514 -3.18 4.16 16.89
N LEU A 515 -3.41 5.06 17.85
CA LEU A 515 -3.43 6.50 17.61
C LEU A 515 -2.05 6.99 17.16
N TYR A 516 -0.98 6.54 17.83
CA TYR A 516 0.39 6.89 17.47
C TYR A 516 0.76 6.39 16.06
N LEU A 517 0.42 5.14 15.72
CA LEU A 517 0.69 4.57 14.40
C LEU A 517 -0.06 5.34 13.30
N PHE A 518 -1.36 5.61 13.50
CA PHE A 518 -2.13 6.43 12.55
C PHE A 518 -1.53 7.81 12.37
N SER A 519 -1.12 8.46 13.45
CA SER A 519 -0.49 9.77 13.41
C SER A 519 0.87 9.75 12.71
N SER A 520 1.65 8.68 12.85
CA SER A 520 2.91 8.47 12.12
C SER A 520 2.69 8.35 10.61
N VAL A 521 1.60 7.70 10.19
CA VAL A 521 1.19 7.61 8.78
C VAL A 521 0.73 8.98 8.27
N LEU A 522 -0.02 9.75 9.09
CA LEU A 522 -0.45 11.10 8.72
C LEU A 522 0.74 12.07 8.60
N GLU A 523 1.78 11.92 9.41
CA GLU A 523 3.01 12.71 9.28
C GLU A 523 3.64 12.52 7.88
N ARG A 524 3.73 11.27 7.42
CA ARG A 524 4.22 10.95 6.08
C ARG A 524 3.30 11.44 4.97
N PHE A 525 2.00 11.32 5.17
CA PHE A 525 1.01 11.80 4.22
C PHE A 525 1.07 13.31 4.05
N LEU A 526 1.15 14.04 5.15
CA LEU A 526 1.20 15.50 5.14
C LEU A 526 2.51 16.04 4.54
N SER A 527 3.64 15.34 4.68
CA SER A 527 4.91 15.74 4.07
C SER A 527 4.82 15.82 2.53
N GLY A 528 3.97 15.02 1.90
CA GLY A 528 3.70 15.05 0.46
C GLY A 528 3.01 16.31 -0.04
N TYR A 529 2.44 17.16 0.84
CA TYR A 529 1.81 18.43 0.47
C TYR A 529 2.76 19.62 0.61
N VAL A 530 3.94 19.42 1.17
CA VAL A 530 4.94 20.45 1.42
C VAL A 530 6.09 20.30 0.43
N THR A 531 6.54 21.40 -0.15
CA THR A 531 7.65 21.38 -1.11
C THR A 531 8.98 21.02 -0.44
N GLN A 532 9.92 20.48 -1.21
CA GLN A 532 11.25 20.07 -0.72
C GLN A 532 12.06 21.19 -0.07
N CYS A 533 11.73 22.45 -0.32
CA CYS A 533 12.37 23.63 0.29
C CYS A 533 11.74 24.03 1.63
N CYS A 534 10.67 23.39 2.04
CA CYS A 534 9.91 23.70 3.24
C CYS A 534 9.91 22.50 4.19
N PHE A 535 9.77 22.76 5.49
CA PHE A 535 9.62 21.69 6.47
C PHE A 535 8.17 21.54 6.91
N LEU A 536 7.84 20.35 7.42
CA LEU A 536 6.64 20.03 8.15
C LEU A 536 7.00 19.45 9.51
N ARG A 537 6.34 19.91 10.57
CA ARG A 537 6.38 19.30 11.89
C ARG A 537 4.95 19.02 12.35
N LEU A 538 4.71 17.75 12.69
CA LEU A 538 3.41 17.32 13.20
C LEU A 538 3.46 17.21 14.73
N VAL A 539 2.45 17.78 15.38
CA VAL A 539 2.13 17.58 16.80
C VAL A 539 0.71 17.06 16.87
N VAL A 540 0.52 15.96 17.57
CA VAL A 540 -0.81 15.35 17.77
C VAL A 540 -1.15 15.37 19.24
N GLU A 541 -2.35 15.87 19.55
CA GLU A 541 -2.91 15.90 20.90
C GLU A 541 -4.20 15.06 20.95
N GLU A 542 -4.24 14.13 21.86
CA GLU A 542 -5.46 13.41 22.20
C GLU A 542 -6.20 14.18 23.29
N ILE A 543 -7.49 14.47 23.08
CA ILE A 543 -8.22 15.48 23.84
C ILE A 543 -8.63 14.98 25.23
N GLU A 544 -8.97 13.69 25.38
CA GLU A 544 -9.57 13.15 26.61
C GLU A 544 -8.52 12.76 27.66
N LYS A 545 -7.49 12.03 27.24
CA LYS A 545 -6.42 11.51 28.11
C LYS A 545 -5.20 12.39 28.13
N GLY A 546 -5.13 13.38 27.23
CA GLY A 546 -4.05 14.34 27.13
C GLY A 546 -2.74 13.75 26.58
N TYR A 547 -2.79 12.66 25.81
CA TYR A 547 -1.59 12.14 25.13
C TYR A 547 -1.11 13.14 24.10
N ARG A 548 0.20 13.43 24.12
CA ARG A 548 0.82 14.32 23.15
C ARG A 548 2.01 13.62 22.49
N PHE A 549 1.96 13.56 21.15
CA PHE A 549 3.02 13.00 20.33
C PHE A 549 3.58 14.09 19.40
N GLU A 550 4.90 14.15 19.31
CA GLU A 550 5.60 15.10 18.46
C GLU A 550 6.56 14.36 17.53
N TRP A 551 6.54 14.73 16.26
CA TRP A 551 7.50 14.25 15.27
C TRP A 551 8.53 15.35 14.99
N PRO A 552 9.80 14.97 14.70
CA PRO A 552 10.81 15.95 14.31
C PRO A 552 10.40 16.65 13.00
N ALA A 553 10.89 17.87 12.81
CA ALA A 553 10.67 18.59 11.58
C ALA A 553 11.27 17.82 10.39
N ARG A 554 10.46 17.53 9.39
CA ARG A 554 10.82 16.81 8.15
C ARG A 554 10.75 17.75 6.97
N MET A 555 11.69 17.63 6.04
CA MET A 555 11.59 18.31 4.76
C MET A 555 10.45 17.69 3.93
N GLY A 556 9.76 18.53 3.17
CA GLY A 556 8.67 18.07 2.32
C GLY A 556 9.15 17.17 1.18
N ASP A 557 8.26 16.31 0.71
CA ASP A 557 8.53 15.34 -0.37
C ASP A 557 8.01 15.82 -1.73
N LYS A 558 7.21 16.90 -1.78
CA LYS A 558 6.65 17.42 -3.02
C LYS A 558 7.75 18.04 -3.90
N GLY A 559 7.98 17.43 -5.08
CA GLY A 559 8.87 17.98 -6.09
C GLY A 559 8.41 19.38 -6.55
N LEU A 560 9.37 20.22 -6.89
CA LEU A 560 9.11 21.46 -7.61
C LEU A 560 8.76 21.08 -9.06
N VAL A 561 7.50 21.26 -9.45
CA VAL A 561 7.04 21.13 -10.83
C VAL A 561 7.17 22.47 -11.52
#